data_55a1b4db08161d1e30c6efbccfe89548
#
_entry.id   55a1b4db08161d1e30c6efbccfe89548
#
_cell.length_a   1.000
_cell.length_b   1.000
_cell.length_c   1.000
_cell.angle_alpha   90.00
_cell.angle_beta   90.00
_cell.angle_gamma   90.00
#
_symmetry.space_group_name_H-M   'P 1'
#
loop_
_entity.id
_entity.type
_entity.pdbx_description
1 polymer ?
#
loop_
_entity_poly.entity_id
_entity_poly.type
_entity_poly.pdbx_seq_one_letter_code
_entity_poly.pdbx_strand_id
1 'polypeptide(L)'
;MPSELAPDEVLVRNQLCGICGTDLHEFAAGPIFISAQPNAFSGASIPQILGHEFSAVVEKVGNEITHLKPGDRVSIQPHMGPLDGYFGVRGLHFLGTRGAATGLTWPWGGFAQFAVMKGYATVKMPDKLTFQQGALVEPAAVAVTAVDRSGLVPGGSVLITGGGPIGALTVLAAHAAGAAKIFLSEPNSARRRRIENLGVPVTTIDPTQSSLASSISRETFEGLGCDAAIECAGSPRAISDCLSAVRPQGTVVLIGLTNSKVEISPFDLIVRDIRLQGSLCYPTSLWPRVFSMIGSGRLPVDQLVDAVISLDELVDKGFEPLLDPSGTKMKILVDLNA
;
A
#
# COMPACT_ATOMS: atom_id res chain seq x y z
N MET A 1 -0.67 -1.59 -29.23
CA MET A 1 -0.26 -0.26 -28.77
C MET A 1 -1.21 0.76 -29.34
N PRO A 2 -1.57 1.84 -28.63
CA PRO A 2 -2.40 2.90 -29.21
C PRO A 2 -1.65 3.60 -30.34
N SER A 3 -2.37 3.94 -31.41
CA SER A 3 -1.80 4.67 -32.55
C SER A 3 -1.47 6.12 -32.18
N GLU A 4 -2.24 6.71 -31.27
CA GLU A 4 -2.09 8.07 -30.78
C GLU A 4 -2.30 8.14 -29.28
N LEU A 5 -1.64 9.10 -28.61
CA LEU A 5 -1.82 9.43 -27.20
C LEU A 5 -2.66 10.70 -27.10
N ALA A 6 -3.50 10.77 -26.05
CA ALA A 6 -4.09 12.05 -25.70
C ALA A 6 -2.98 13.05 -25.26
N PRO A 7 -3.25 14.37 -25.35
CA PRO A 7 -2.24 15.39 -25.05
C PRO A 7 -1.59 15.26 -23.67
N ASP A 8 -2.33 14.79 -22.68
CA ASP A 8 -1.94 14.63 -21.28
C ASP A 8 -1.51 13.19 -20.91
N GLU A 9 -1.30 12.32 -21.89
CA GLU A 9 -0.97 10.91 -21.69
C GLU A 9 0.51 10.58 -21.94
N VAL A 10 0.95 9.50 -21.32
CA VAL A 10 2.31 8.95 -21.42
C VAL A 10 2.20 7.47 -21.72
N LEU A 11 2.84 7.00 -22.78
CA LEU A 11 3.06 5.58 -23.03
C LEU A 11 4.32 5.16 -22.26
N VAL A 12 4.19 4.15 -21.43
CA VAL A 12 5.30 3.59 -20.66
C VAL A 12 5.50 2.13 -21.02
N ARG A 13 6.77 1.69 -21.01
CA ARG A 13 7.17 0.29 -21.10
C ARG A 13 7.47 -0.19 -19.68
N ASN A 14 6.59 -1.06 -19.19
CA ASN A 14 6.65 -1.59 -17.84
C ASN A 14 7.95 -2.40 -17.65
N GLN A 15 8.52 -2.33 -16.45
CA GLN A 15 9.74 -3.04 -16.10
C GLN A 15 9.45 -4.11 -15.07
N LEU A 16 9.04 -3.72 -13.87
CA LEU A 16 8.67 -4.60 -12.78
C LEU A 16 7.31 -4.18 -12.21
N CYS A 17 6.46 -5.17 -11.94
CA CYS A 17 5.16 -4.96 -11.30
C CYS A 17 5.02 -5.86 -10.07
N GLY A 18 4.68 -5.28 -8.92
CA GLY A 18 4.35 -6.01 -7.70
C GLY A 18 2.96 -6.62 -7.75
N ILE A 19 2.82 -7.80 -7.15
CA ILE A 19 1.51 -8.42 -6.91
C ILE A 19 0.96 -7.87 -5.59
N CYS A 20 -0.24 -7.29 -5.66
CA CYS A 20 -1.00 -6.77 -4.52
C CYS A 20 -2.06 -7.76 -4.05
N GLY A 21 -2.46 -7.66 -2.78
CA GLY A 21 -3.62 -8.39 -2.26
C GLY A 21 -4.91 -8.12 -3.05
N THR A 22 -5.06 -6.94 -3.63
CA THR A 22 -6.19 -6.59 -4.49
C THR A 22 -6.23 -7.44 -5.77
N ASP A 23 -5.06 -7.67 -6.40
CA ASP A 23 -4.98 -8.57 -7.58
C ASP A 23 -5.35 -10.00 -7.20
N LEU A 24 -4.90 -10.46 -6.03
CA LEU A 24 -5.23 -11.79 -5.51
C LEU A 24 -6.73 -11.94 -5.23
N HIS A 25 -7.39 -10.91 -4.69
CA HIS A 25 -8.83 -10.93 -4.45
C HIS A 25 -9.61 -10.98 -5.76
N GLU A 26 -9.21 -10.19 -6.78
CA GLU A 26 -9.82 -10.24 -8.10
C GLU A 26 -9.64 -11.61 -8.77
N PHE A 27 -8.46 -12.20 -8.66
CA PHE A 27 -8.18 -13.52 -9.21
C PHE A 27 -8.98 -14.62 -8.52
N ALA A 28 -9.08 -14.60 -7.19
CA ALA A 28 -9.71 -15.68 -6.41
C ALA A 28 -11.24 -15.60 -6.38
N ALA A 29 -11.82 -14.40 -6.39
CA ALA A 29 -13.25 -14.18 -6.14
C ALA A 29 -13.86 -13.05 -6.98
N GLY A 30 -13.14 -12.52 -7.97
CA GLY A 30 -13.62 -11.42 -8.81
C GLY A 30 -14.87 -11.75 -9.66
N PRO A 31 -15.54 -10.71 -10.13
CA PRO A 31 -15.17 -9.30 -10.05
C PRO A 31 -15.52 -8.67 -8.69
N ILE A 32 -14.60 -7.93 -8.09
CA ILE A 32 -14.77 -7.19 -6.82
C ILE A 32 -14.68 -5.68 -7.07
N PHE A 33 -13.54 -5.22 -7.61
CA PHE A 33 -13.28 -3.82 -7.96
C PHE A 33 -13.44 -3.57 -9.45
N ILE A 34 -13.12 -4.57 -10.29
CA ILE A 34 -13.38 -4.50 -11.74
C ILE A 34 -14.88 -4.68 -12.02
N SER A 35 -15.35 -4.11 -13.11
CA SER A 35 -16.79 -4.10 -13.42
C SER A 35 -17.06 -4.49 -14.86
N ALA A 36 -18.20 -5.17 -15.08
CA ALA A 36 -18.75 -5.38 -16.43
C ALA A 36 -19.36 -4.10 -17.02
N GLN A 37 -19.73 -3.14 -16.16
CA GLN A 37 -20.22 -1.84 -16.62
C GLN A 37 -19.03 -0.90 -16.83
N PRO A 38 -19.02 -0.12 -17.92
CA PRO A 38 -17.96 0.85 -18.17
C PRO A 38 -17.79 1.84 -17.02
N ASN A 39 -16.54 2.04 -16.60
CA ASN A 39 -16.21 3.05 -15.59
C ASN A 39 -16.56 4.44 -16.11
N ALA A 40 -17.22 5.27 -15.29
CA ALA A 40 -17.72 6.58 -15.71
C ALA A 40 -16.61 7.60 -16.07
N PHE A 41 -15.37 7.39 -15.63
CA PHE A 41 -14.24 8.26 -15.94
C PHE A 41 -13.38 7.72 -17.08
N SER A 42 -13.05 6.43 -17.04
CA SER A 42 -12.09 5.80 -17.95
C SER A 42 -12.73 5.05 -19.12
N GLY A 43 -14.02 4.66 -18.98
CA GLY A 43 -14.68 3.76 -19.91
C GLY A 43 -14.27 2.29 -19.81
N ALA A 44 -13.34 1.95 -18.92
CA ALA A 44 -12.85 0.59 -18.77
C ALA A 44 -13.90 -0.35 -18.17
N SER A 45 -13.92 -1.58 -18.66
CA SER A 45 -14.73 -2.68 -18.15
C SER A 45 -13.99 -4.00 -18.36
N ILE A 46 -14.53 -5.12 -17.89
CA ILE A 46 -13.95 -6.45 -18.18
C ILE A 46 -13.96 -6.75 -19.68
N PRO A 47 -12.93 -7.46 -20.24
CA PRO A 47 -11.75 -7.98 -19.54
C PRO A 47 -10.77 -6.89 -19.14
N GLN A 48 -10.00 -7.10 -18.02
CA GLN A 48 -9.10 -6.12 -17.44
C GLN A 48 -7.68 -6.69 -17.28
N ILE A 49 -6.67 -5.87 -17.54
CA ILE A 49 -5.28 -6.17 -17.21
C ILE A 49 -5.04 -5.72 -15.77
N LEU A 50 -4.66 -6.64 -14.88
CA LEU A 50 -4.36 -6.35 -13.48
C LEU A 50 -2.96 -5.74 -13.29
N GLY A 51 -2.60 -5.46 -12.02
CA GLY A 51 -1.31 -4.90 -11.61
C GLY A 51 -1.33 -3.37 -11.52
N HIS A 52 -0.95 -2.85 -10.35
CA HIS A 52 -0.97 -1.41 -10.07
C HIS A 52 0.25 -0.90 -9.29
N GLU A 53 1.16 -1.79 -8.93
CA GLU A 53 2.40 -1.48 -8.21
C GLU A 53 3.59 -1.59 -9.17
N PHE A 54 3.86 -0.60 -10.05
CA PHE A 54 4.87 -0.82 -11.08
C PHE A 54 5.78 0.37 -11.38
N SER A 55 6.95 0.01 -11.87
CA SER A 55 7.96 0.90 -12.44
C SER A 55 8.07 0.68 -13.94
N ALA A 56 8.45 1.72 -14.66
CA ALA A 56 8.49 1.70 -16.11
C ALA A 56 9.53 2.65 -16.69
N VAL A 57 9.69 2.61 -18.01
CA VAL A 57 10.42 3.58 -18.82
C VAL A 57 9.44 4.28 -19.74
N VAL A 58 9.54 5.61 -19.84
CA VAL A 58 8.74 6.41 -20.77
C VAL A 58 9.16 6.08 -22.20
N GLU A 59 8.20 5.68 -23.02
CA GLU A 59 8.42 5.42 -24.47
C GLU A 59 7.97 6.61 -25.32
N LYS A 60 6.83 7.22 -24.99
CA LYS A 60 6.26 8.35 -25.75
C LYS A 60 5.45 9.23 -24.80
N VAL A 61 5.40 10.52 -25.10
CA VAL A 61 4.61 11.50 -24.34
C VAL A 61 3.65 12.25 -25.25
N GLY A 62 2.47 12.60 -24.72
CA GLY A 62 1.54 13.53 -25.35
C GLY A 62 2.11 14.96 -25.38
N ASN A 63 1.54 15.81 -26.21
CA ASN A 63 2.12 17.14 -26.50
C ASN A 63 1.96 18.16 -25.35
N GLU A 64 1.15 17.89 -24.35
CA GLU A 64 1.03 18.72 -23.12
C GLU A 64 1.99 18.27 -22.01
N ILE A 65 2.68 17.14 -22.19
CA ILE A 65 3.62 16.63 -21.18
C ILE A 65 4.96 17.34 -21.32
N THR A 66 5.32 18.15 -20.34
CA THR A 66 6.56 18.94 -20.31
C THR A 66 7.59 18.46 -19.29
N HIS A 67 7.17 17.64 -18.32
CA HIS A 67 7.99 17.20 -17.19
C HIS A 67 8.61 15.80 -17.37
N LEU A 68 8.24 15.09 -18.43
CA LEU A 68 8.74 13.77 -18.81
C LEU A 68 9.20 13.75 -20.26
N LYS A 69 10.12 12.83 -20.57
CA LYS A 69 10.59 12.57 -21.93
C LYS A 69 10.88 11.08 -22.12
N PRO A 70 10.91 10.58 -23.38
CA PRO A 70 11.33 9.22 -23.66
C PRO A 70 12.67 8.88 -23.00
N GLY A 71 12.75 7.68 -22.41
CA GLY A 71 13.89 7.19 -21.66
C GLY A 71 13.87 7.54 -20.17
N ASP A 72 12.99 8.41 -19.69
CA ASP A 72 12.85 8.67 -18.26
C ASP A 72 12.34 7.41 -17.53
N ARG A 73 12.97 7.10 -16.39
CA ARG A 73 12.57 6.03 -15.49
C ARG A 73 11.49 6.55 -14.55
N VAL A 74 10.39 5.82 -14.43
CA VAL A 74 9.20 6.30 -13.70
C VAL A 74 8.63 5.25 -12.77
N SER A 75 7.97 5.70 -11.71
CA SER A 75 7.10 4.92 -10.85
C SER A 75 5.68 5.44 -10.99
N ILE A 76 4.72 4.55 -11.01
CA ILE A 76 3.33 4.90 -11.32
C ILE A 76 2.51 5.05 -10.05
N GLN A 77 1.78 6.15 -9.98
CA GLN A 77 0.70 6.34 -9.02
C GLN A 77 -0.60 5.83 -9.69
N PRO A 78 -1.23 4.76 -9.17
CA PRO A 78 -2.27 4.06 -9.94
C PRO A 78 -3.61 4.79 -10.01
N HIS A 79 -3.88 5.75 -9.14
CA HIS A 79 -5.20 6.39 -9.06
C HIS A 79 -5.28 7.61 -9.97
N MET A 80 -6.33 7.66 -10.77
CA MET A 80 -6.60 8.76 -11.69
C MET A 80 -8.02 9.28 -11.48
N GLY A 81 -8.23 10.57 -11.73
CA GLY A 81 -9.52 11.22 -11.61
C GLY A 81 -9.45 12.68 -12.05
N PRO A 82 -10.58 13.38 -12.14
CA PRO A 82 -10.63 14.79 -12.49
C PRO A 82 -9.80 15.63 -11.52
N LEU A 83 -8.96 16.51 -12.06
CA LEU A 83 -8.11 17.40 -11.26
C LEU A 83 -8.79 18.73 -10.92
N ASP A 84 -9.90 19.06 -11.55
CA ASP A 84 -10.65 20.32 -11.43
C ASP A 84 -11.76 20.30 -10.37
N GLY A 85 -12.08 19.14 -9.82
CA GLY A 85 -13.11 18.98 -8.80
C GLY A 85 -12.61 19.25 -7.38
N TYR A 86 -13.55 19.21 -6.40
CA TYR A 86 -13.27 19.48 -4.98
C TYR A 86 -12.06 18.69 -4.44
N PHE A 87 -11.96 17.43 -4.75
CA PHE A 87 -10.83 16.58 -4.34
C PHE A 87 -9.63 16.75 -5.27
N GLY A 88 -9.84 16.94 -6.58
CA GLY A 88 -8.77 17.08 -7.56
C GLY A 88 -7.84 18.25 -7.29
N VAL A 89 -8.38 19.44 -7.07
CA VAL A 89 -7.61 20.68 -6.77
C VAL A 89 -6.82 20.58 -5.45
N ARG A 90 -7.12 19.58 -4.61
CA ARG A 90 -6.42 19.28 -3.35
C ARG A 90 -5.43 18.12 -3.47
N GLY A 91 -5.23 17.57 -4.68
CA GLY A 91 -4.40 16.40 -4.90
C GLY A 91 -4.98 15.10 -4.32
N LEU A 92 -6.27 15.09 -3.99
CA LEU A 92 -6.99 13.98 -3.37
C LEU A 92 -8.00 13.34 -4.34
N HIS A 93 -7.71 13.37 -5.64
CA HIS A 93 -8.61 12.90 -6.71
C HIS A 93 -9.07 11.44 -6.51
N PHE A 94 -8.28 10.62 -5.83
CA PHE A 94 -8.63 9.24 -5.46
C PHE A 94 -9.83 9.13 -4.48
N LEU A 95 -10.23 10.22 -3.82
CA LEU A 95 -11.45 10.28 -3.00
C LEU A 95 -12.67 10.78 -3.78
N GLY A 96 -12.48 11.15 -5.03
CA GLY A 96 -13.58 11.62 -5.89
C GLY A 96 -14.50 10.48 -6.30
N THR A 97 -15.78 10.80 -6.56
CA THR A 97 -16.77 9.83 -7.03
C THR A 97 -16.57 9.40 -8.49
N ARG A 98 -15.77 10.15 -9.23
CA ARG A 98 -15.36 9.83 -10.60
C ARG A 98 -13.85 9.64 -10.60
N GLY A 99 -13.41 8.42 -10.70
CA GLY A 99 -12.00 8.06 -10.74
C GLY A 99 -11.81 6.66 -11.29
N ALA A 100 -10.58 6.35 -11.60
CA ALA A 100 -10.15 5.04 -12.04
C ALA A 100 -8.82 4.67 -11.38
N ALA A 101 -8.58 3.37 -11.27
CA ALA A 101 -7.32 2.83 -10.79
C ALA A 101 -6.72 1.90 -11.84
N THR A 102 -5.44 2.11 -12.14
CA THR A 102 -4.66 1.24 -13.04
C THR A 102 -4.73 -0.20 -12.52
N GLY A 103 -4.87 -1.13 -13.44
CA GLY A 103 -5.01 -2.54 -13.07
C GLY A 103 -6.40 -2.96 -12.58
N LEU A 104 -7.34 -2.02 -12.43
CA LEU A 104 -8.69 -2.28 -11.93
C LEU A 104 -9.78 -1.66 -12.82
N THR A 105 -9.82 -0.35 -12.88
CA THR A 105 -10.86 0.42 -13.57
C THR A 105 -10.28 1.46 -14.55
N TRP A 106 -9.00 1.38 -14.85
CA TRP A 106 -8.30 2.05 -15.95
C TRP A 106 -8.02 1.04 -17.06
N PRO A 107 -8.06 1.39 -18.36
CA PRO A 107 -7.90 0.42 -19.45
C PRO A 107 -6.58 -0.35 -19.48
N TRP A 108 -5.60 0.07 -18.69
CA TRP A 108 -4.26 -0.50 -18.65
C TRP A 108 -3.89 -0.96 -17.25
N GLY A 109 -2.96 -1.92 -17.18
CA GLY A 109 -2.45 -2.49 -15.93
C GLY A 109 -0.96 -2.78 -16.00
N GLY A 110 -0.38 -3.04 -14.84
CA GLY A 110 1.06 -3.31 -14.69
C GLY A 110 1.48 -4.67 -15.24
N PHE A 111 0.59 -5.67 -15.29
CA PHE A 111 0.90 -7.01 -15.83
C PHE A 111 0.76 -7.03 -17.37
N ALA A 112 1.39 -6.08 -18.02
CA ALA A 112 1.53 -5.98 -19.46
C ALA A 112 2.85 -5.29 -19.80
N GLN A 113 3.38 -5.52 -20.99
CA GLN A 113 4.62 -4.89 -21.44
C GLN A 113 4.51 -3.37 -21.55
N PHE A 114 3.32 -2.85 -21.87
CA PHE A 114 3.07 -1.43 -22.04
C PHE A 114 1.80 -0.99 -21.33
N ALA A 115 1.79 0.26 -20.89
CA ALA A 115 0.61 0.92 -20.35
C ALA A 115 0.55 2.38 -20.81
N VAL A 116 -0.66 2.93 -20.94
CA VAL A 116 -0.87 4.37 -21.12
C VAL A 116 -1.38 4.95 -19.81
N MET A 117 -0.70 5.96 -19.33
CA MET A 117 -0.94 6.59 -18.05
C MET A 117 -1.19 8.09 -18.22
N LYS A 118 -1.88 8.71 -17.29
CA LYS A 118 -1.92 10.17 -17.22
C LYS A 118 -0.58 10.73 -16.74
N GLY A 119 -0.13 11.83 -17.32
CA GLY A 119 1.16 12.42 -16.98
C GLY A 119 1.32 12.76 -15.51
N TYR A 120 0.27 13.27 -14.86
CA TYR A 120 0.31 13.61 -13.43
C TYR A 120 0.41 12.37 -12.51
N ALA A 121 0.08 11.18 -13.03
CA ALA A 121 0.18 9.90 -12.32
C ALA A 121 1.51 9.17 -12.60
N THR A 122 2.37 9.75 -13.45
CA THR A 122 3.65 9.19 -13.88
C THR A 122 4.78 10.00 -13.28
N VAL A 123 5.46 9.45 -12.27
CA VAL A 123 6.44 10.20 -11.49
C VAL A 123 7.85 9.76 -11.80
N LYS A 124 8.71 10.71 -12.24
CA LYS A 124 10.10 10.44 -12.55
C LYS A 124 10.87 9.96 -11.33
N MET A 125 11.55 8.83 -11.47
CA MET A 125 12.37 8.24 -10.42
C MET A 125 13.75 8.89 -10.37
N PRO A 126 14.34 9.06 -9.18
CA PRO A 126 15.77 9.33 -9.04
C PRO A 126 16.62 8.21 -9.65
N ASP A 127 17.73 8.57 -10.32
CA ASP A 127 18.60 7.61 -11.01
C ASP A 127 19.18 6.52 -10.11
N LYS A 128 19.36 6.82 -8.82
CA LYS A 128 19.88 5.89 -7.82
C LYS A 128 18.93 4.76 -7.42
N LEU A 129 17.63 4.90 -7.69
CA LEU A 129 16.64 3.87 -7.35
C LEU A 129 16.58 2.80 -8.43
N THR A 130 16.45 1.54 -8.04
CA THR A 130 16.23 0.42 -8.94
C THR A 130 14.77 0.37 -9.43
N PHE A 131 14.46 -0.36 -10.49
CA PHE A 131 13.09 -0.59 -10.91
C PHE A 131 12.30 -1.40 -9.87
N GLN A 132 12.95 -2.32 -9.15
CA GLN A 132 12.37 -3.03 -8.03
C GLN A 132 11.89 -2.06 -6.94
N GLN A 133 12.74 -1.12 -6.54
CA GLN A 133 12.38 -0.07 -5.60
C GLN A 133 11.27 0.83 -6.14
N GLY A 134 11.30 1.14 -7.43
CA GLY A 134 10.27 1.94 -8.10
C GLY A 134 8.89 1.29 -8.11
N ALA A 135 8.81 -0.03 -8.27
CA ALA A 135 7.56 -0.78 -8.17
C ALA A 135 7.01 -0.80 -6.74
N LEU A 136 7.89 -0.81 -5.74
CA LEU A 136 7.51 -0.86 -4.33
C LEU A 136 7.17 0.51 -3.72
N VAL A 137 7.29 1.60 -4.47
CA VAL A 137 6.89 2.95 -4.00
C VAL A 137 5.40 2.99 -3.69
N GLU A 138 4.59 2.36 -4.53
CA GLU A 138 3.13 2.36 -4.36
C GLU A 138 2.72 1.75 -3.01
N PRO A 139 3.03 0.48 -2.67
CA PRO A 139 2.64 -0.08 -1.39
C PRO A 139 3.35 0.59 -0.19
N ALA A 140 4.55 1.13 -0.38
CA ALA A 140 5.23 1.94 0.63
C ALA A 140 4.48 3.25 0.91
N ALA A 141 3.88 3.88 -0.11
CA ALA A 141 3.08 5.09 0.06
C ALA A 141 1.81 4.82 0.89
N VAL A 142 1.20 3.63 0.77
CA VAL A 142 0.10 3.21 1.67
C VAL A 142 0.55 3.23 3.12
N ALA A 143 1.68 2.57 3.43
CA ALA A 143 2.21 2.46 4.78
C ALA A 143 2.62 3.83 5.36
N VAL A 144 3.34 4.64 4.58
CA VAL A 144 3.76 6.00 4.99
C VAL A 144 2.55 6.89 5.28
N THR A 145 1.51 6.83 4.43
CA THR A 145 0.26 7.58 4.66
C THR A 145 -0.45 7.15 5.93
N ALA A 146 -0.49 5.84 6.22
CA ALA A 146 -1.10 5.33 7.44
C ALA A 146 -0.37 5.83 8.70
N VAL A 147 0.97 5.82 8.67
CA VAL A 147 1.79 6.35 9.76
C VAL A 147 1.58 7.86 9.92
N ASP A 148 1.54 8.63 8.84
CA ASP A 148 1.25 10.07 8.91
C ASP A 148 -0.13 10.34 9.54
N ARG A 149 -1.15 9.58 9.13
CA ARG A 149 -2.53 9.72 9.65
C ARG A 149 -2.67 9.29 11.09
N SER A 150 -1.78 8.43 11.59
CA SER A 150 -1.79 8.00 12.99
C SER A 150 -1.39 9.11 13.96
N GLY A 151 -0.74 10.16 13.46
CA GLY A 151 -0.19 11.24 14.29
C GLY A 151 0.99 10.79 15.14
N LEU A 152 1.63 9.67 14.79
CA LEU A 152 2.82 9.17 15.47
C LEU A 152 3.93 10.22 15.43
N VAL A 153 4.46 10.54 16.60
CA VAL A 153 5.60 11.46 16.76
C VAL A 153 6.88 10.69 17.07
N PRO A 154 8.06 11.23 16.75
CA PRO A 154 9.32 10.61 17.17
C PRO A 154 9.36 10.36 18.68
N GLY A 155 9.77 9.16 19.09
CA GLY A 155 9.73 8.71 20.49
C GLY A 155 8.42 8.04 20.91
N GLY A 156 7.38 8.09 20.08
CA GLY A 156 6.08 7.46 20.37
C GLY A 156 6.07 5.95 20.18
N SER A 157 4.95 5.34 20.55
CA SER A 157 4.69 3.90 20.48
C SER A 157 3.53 3.59 19.53
N VAL A 158 3.65 2.49 18.77
CA VAL A 158 2.61 2.08 17.80
C VAL A 158 2.39 0.58 17.81
N LEU A 159 1.11 0.17 17.76
CA LEU A 159 0.71 -1.19 17.44
C LEU A 159 0.38 -1.29 15.94
N ILE A 160 0.86 -2.34 15.30
CA ILE A 160 0.52 -2.71 13.93
C ILE A 160 -0.11 -4.11 13.99
N THR A 161 -1.28 -4.31 13.39
CA THR A 161 -1.93 -5.63 13.31
C THR A 161 -1.85 -6.18 11.89
N GLY A 162 -1.46 -7.46 11.77
CA GLY A 162 -1.23 -8.13 10.49
C GLY A 162 0.23 -8.04 10.01
N GLY A 163 0.87 -9.19 9.89
CA GLY A 163 2.26 -9.35 9.44
C GLY A 163 2.40 -9.64 7.94
N GLY A 164 1.43 -9.22 7.13
CA GLY A 164 1.51 -9.28 5.67
C GLY A 164 2.38 -8.15 5.07
N PRO A 165 2.41 -8.00 3.73
CA PRO A 165 3.25 -7.01 3.06
C PRO A 165 3.04 -5.58 3.55
N ILE A 166 1.78 -5.18 3.72
CA ILE A 166 1.43 -3.82 4.18
C ILE A 166 1.82 -3.63 5.65
N GLY A 167 1.59 -4.64 6.51
CA GLY A 167 2.03 -4.56 7.91
C GLY A 167 3.55 -4.46 8.05
N ALA A 168 4.30 -5.23 7.25
CA ALA A 168 5.77 -5.16 7.20
C ALA A 168 6.26 -3.77 6.75
N LEU A 169 5.67 -3.22 5.68
CA LEU A 169 5.96 -1.85 5.23
C LEU A 169 5.59 -0.81 6.29
N THR A 170 4.50 -1.03 7.04
CA THR A 170 4.07 -0.13 8.11
C THR A 170 5.04 -0.17 9.30
N VAL A 171 5.60 -1.34 9.64
CA VAL A 171 6.68 -1.46 10.64
C VAL A 171 7.91 -0.64 10.21
N LEU A 172 8.35 -0.80 8.96
CA LEU A 172 9.48 -0.04 8.41
C LEU A 172 9.18 1.48 8.38
N ALA A 173 7.98 1.87 7.97
CA ALA A 173 7.57 3.27 7.92
C ALA A 173 7.47 3.91 9.31
N ALA A 174 6.94 3.19 10.31
CA ALA A 174 6.87 3.65 11.69
C ALA A 174 8.28 3.81 12.30
N HIS A 175 9.18 2.87 12.03
CA HIS A 175 10.59 3.00 12.42
C HIS A 175 11.24 4.23 11.77
N ALA A 176 11.05 4.40 10.47
CA ALA A 176 11.58 5.56 9.74
C ALA A 176 10.99 6.90 10.23
N ALA A 177 9.76 6.90 10.74
CA ALA A 177 9.12 8.06 11.37
C ALA A 177 9.63 8.34 12.81
N GLY A 178 10.45 7.45 13.36
CA GLY A 178 11.07 7.64 14.68
C GLY A 178 10.28 7.04 15.85
N ALA A 179 9.42 6.03 15.61
CA ALA A 179 8.80 5.27 16.69
C ALA A 179 9.86 4.70 17.64
N ALA A 180 9.71 4.91 18.94
CA ALA A 180 10.56 4.31 19.94
C ALA A 180 10.16 2.87 20.27
N LYS A 181 8.87 2.56 20.14
CA LYS A 181 8.34 1.21 20.34
C LYS A 181 7.38 0.85 19.22
N ILE A 182 7.62 -0.31 18.62
CA ILE A 182 6.77 -0.86 17.57
C ILE A 182 6.33 -2.26 18.05
N PHE A 183 5.03 -2.47 18.16
CA PHE A 183 4.43 -3.76 18.42
C PHE A 183 3.79 -4.29 17.15
N LEU A 184 4.00 -5.57 16.85
CA LEU A 184 3.32 -6.24 15.74
C LEU A 184 2.49 -7.41 16.27
N SER A 185 1.20 -7.41 15.96
CA SER A 185 0.29 -8.53 16.23
C SER A 185 0.11 -9.36 14.97
N GLU A 186 0.51 -10.64 15.02
CA GLU A 186 0.40 -11.57 13.89
C GLU A 186 0.30 -13.01 14.42
N PRO A 187 -0.74 -13.81 14.08
CA PRO A 187 -0.87 -15.18 14.55
C PRO A 187 0.15 -16.14 13.90
N ASN A 188 0.56 -15.91 12.66
CA ASN A 188 1.50 -16.78 11.96
C ASN A 188 2.94 -16.56 12.45
N SER A 189 3.51 -17.58 13.10
CA SER A 189 4.85 -17.51 13.69
C SER A 189 5.96 -17.30 12.65
N ALA A 190 5.79 -17.78 11.42
CA ALA A 190 6.78 -17.60 10.38
C ALA A 190 6.77 -16.16 9.84
N ARG A 191 5.59 -15.53 9.75
CA ARG A 191 5.48 -14.10 9.42
C ARG A 191 6.07 -13.23 10.53
N ARG A 192 5.81 -13.55 11.81
CA ARG A 192 6.45 -12.84 12.93
C ARG A 192 7.97 -12.88 12.83
N ARG A 193 8.57 -14.08 12.67
CA ARG A 193 10.04 -14.21 12.51
C ARG A 193 10.58 -13.42 11.32
N ARG A 194 9.83 -13.35 10.23
CA ARG A 194 10.24 -12.57 9.06
C ARG A 194 10.29 -11.07 9.38
N ILE A 195 9.31 -10.56 10.11
CA ILE A 195 9.29 -9.15 10.53
C ILE A 195 10.42 -8.84 11.52
N GLU A 196 10.71 -9.75 12.45
CA GLU A 196 11.85 -9.63 13.38
C GLU A 196 13.20 -9.52 12.64
N ASN A 197 13.31 -10.16 11.47
CA ASN A 197 14.50 -10.14 10.63
C ASN A 197 14.61 -8.89 9.71
N LEU A 198 13.69 -7.93 9.77
CA LEU A 198 13.77 -6.70 8.99
C LEU A 198 14.85 -5.71 9.48
N GLY A 199 15.55 -6.04 10.58
CA GLY A 199 16.64 -5.21 11.10
C GLY A 199 16.16 -3.93 11.81
N VAL A 200 14.88 -3.87 12.19
CA VAL A 200 14.32 -2.77 12.97
C VAL A 200 13.79 -3.30 14.32
N PRO A 201 13.91 -2.51 15.42
CA PRO A 201 13.37 -2.93 16.69
C PRO A 201 11.84 -3.08 16.61
N VAL A 202 11.35 -4.30 16.84
CA VAL A 202 9.92 -4.61 16.86
C VAL A 202 9.65 -5.71 17.87
N THR A 203 8.60 -5.56 18.68
CA THR A 203 8.08 -6.59 19.59
C THR A 203 6.94 -7.31 18.90
N THR A 204 7.12 -8.57 18.54
CA THR A 204 6.04 -9.36 17.91
C THR A 204 5.20 -10.07 18.97
N ILE A 205 3.88 -10.12 18.75
CA ILE A 205 2.91 -10.69 19.68
C ILE A 205 2.01 -11.67 18.91
N ASP A 206 1.82 -12.85 19.49
CA ASP A 206 0.81 -13.80 19.04
C ASP A 206 -0.52 -13.49 19.72
N PRO A 207 -1.52 -12.94 18.99
CA PRO A 207 -2.80 -12.58 19.60
C PRO A 207 -3.65 -13.79 20.01
N THR A 208 -3.25 -15.00 19.64
CA THR A 208 -3.93 -16.24 20.04
C THR A 208 -3.44 -16.76 21.38
N GLN A 209 -2.24 -16.37 21.82
CA GLN A 209 -1.59 -16.84 23.03
C GLN A 209 -1.62 -15.85 24.18
N SER A 210 -1.78 -14.55 23.90
CA SER A 210 -1.75 -13.50 24.90
C SER A 210 -2.69 -12.35 24.58
N SER A 211 -3.16 -11.67 25.63
CA SER A 211 -3.88 -10.41 25.46
C SER A 211 -2.94 -9.32 24.98
N LEU A 212 -3.25 -8.73 23.82
CA LEU A 212 -2.48 -7.61 23.25
C LEU A 212 -2.42 -6.43 24.21
N ALA A 213 -3.56 -6.02 24.75
CA ALA A 213 -3.61 -4.90 25.68
C ALA A 213 -2.70 -5.13 26.89
N SER A 214 -2.69 -6.35 27.48
CA SER A 214 -1.83 -6.69 28.61
C SER A 214 -0.33 -6.73 28.23
N SER A 215 -0.01 -7.19 27.01
CA SER A 215 1.39 -7.24 26.55
C SER A 215 1.92 -5.84 26.30
N ILE A 216 1.13 -4.95 25.70
CA ILE A 216 1.50 -3.57 25.39
C ILE A 216 1.56 -2.72 26.66
N SER A 217 0.61 -2.86 27.59
CA SER A 217 0.58 -2.07 28.82
C SER A 217 1.83 -2.26 29.67
N ARG A 218 2.43 -3.46 29.71
CA ARG A 218 3.68 -3.72 30.44
C ARG A 218 4.87 -2.91 29.94
N GLU A 219 4.83 -2.49 28.68
CA GLU A 219 5.94 -1.82 28.00
C GLU A 219 5.67 -0.34 27.69
N THR A 220 4.48 0.15 28.01
CA THR A 220 4.07 1.54 27.79
C THR A 220 4.04 2.32 29.09
N PHE A 221 4.14 3.65 28.99
CA PHE A 221 4.15 4.54 30.16
C PHE A 221 2.88 4.36 31.00
N GLU A 222 3.01 4.12 32.28
CA GLU A 222 1.92 3.86 33.24
C GLU A 222 0.92 2.76 32.80
N GLY A 223 1.29 1.92 31.86
CA GLY A 223 0.40 0.89 31.32
C GLY A 223 -0.73 1.42 30.46
N LEU A 224 -0.68 2.64 29.99
CA LEU A 224 -1.78 3.33 29.31
C LEU A 224 -2.10 2.80 27.92
N GLY A 225 -1.18 2.10 27.26
CA GLY A 225 -1.30 1.63 25.87
C GLY A 225 -0.46 2.44 24.88
N CYS A 226 -0.58 2.11 23.60
CA CYS A 226 0.16 2.78 22.52
C CYS A 226 -0.40 4.17 22.20
N ASP A 227 0.48 5.07 21.68
CA ASP A 227 0.05 6.35 21.13
C ASP A 227 -0.84 6.19 19.88
N ALA A 228 -0.54 5.18 19.07
CA ALA A 228 -1.30 4.87 17.86
C ALA A 228 -1.43 3.36 17.63
N ALA A 229 -2.44 2.96 16.86
CA ALA A 229 -2.55 1.63 16.29
C ALA A 229 -2.92 1.71 14.81
N ILE A 230 -2.31 0.84 13.99
CA ILE A 230 -2.56 0.78 12.54
C ILE A 230 -3.02 -0.64 12.20
N GLU A 231 -4.25 -0.74 11.73
CA GLU A 231 -4.87 -2.00 11.39
C GLU A 231 -4.60 -2.35 9.92
N CYS A 232 -3.83 -3.43 9.69
CA CYS A 232 -3.42 -3.90 8.36
C CYS A 232 -3.94 -5.30 8.00
N ALA A 233 -4.67 -5.97 8.91
CA ALA A 233 -5.13 -7.34 8.72
C ALA A 233 -6.51 -7.44 8.04
N GLY A 234 -7.30 -6.36 8.09
CA GLY A 234 -8.66 -6.35 7.55
C GLY A 234 -9.61 -7.28 8.31
N SER A 235 -9.47 -7.41 9.64
CA SER A 235 -10.32 -8.32 10.42
C SER A 235 -11.02 -7.61 11.58
N PRO A 236 -12.27 -8.01 11.90
CA PRO A 236 -13.01 -7.45 13.03
C PRO A 236 -12.25 -7.53 14.36
N ARG A 237 -11.58 -8.66 14.59
CA ARG A 237 -10.78 -8.86 15.79
C ARG A 237 -9.60 -7.88 15.87
N ALA A 238 -8.87 -7.71 14.78
CA ALA A 238 -7.72 -6.80 14.75
C ALA A 238 -8.14 -5.35 15.00
N ILE A 239 -9.30 -4.92 14.50
CA ILE A 239 -9.88 -3.61 14.77
C ILE A 239 -10.18 -3.44 16.28
N SER A 240 -10.84 -4.43 16.90
CA SER A 240 -11.12 -4.43 18.33
C SER A 240 -9.84 -4.43 19.16
N ASP A 241 -8.85 -5.20 18.76
CA ASP A 241 -7.53 -5.26 19.39
C ASP A 241 -6.83 -3.89 19.33
N CYS A 242 -6.86 -3.20 18.18
CA CYS A 242 -6.33 -1.84 18.04
C CYS A 242 -7.03 -0.85 18.98
N LEU A 243 -8.35 -0.85 19.03
CA LEU A 243 -9.13 0.03 19.91
C LEU A 243 -8.82 -0.21 21.41
N SER A 244 -8.58 -1.47 21.79
CA SER A 244 -8.24 -1.83 23.16
C SER A 244 -6.81 -1.45 23.54
N ALA A 245 -5.89 -1.43 22.58
CA ALA A 245 -4.46 -1.27 22.82
C ALA A 245 -3.98 0.20 22.83
N VAL A 246 -4.73 1.12 22.25
CA VAL A 246 -4.35 2.55 22.26
C VAL A 246 -4.66 3.19 23.60
N ARG A 247 -3.84 4.15 24.02
CA ARG A 247 -4.09 4.98 25.21
C ARG A 247 -5.25 5.96 24.99
N PRO A 248 -5.80 6.56 26.05
CA PRO A 248 -6.66 7.73 25.89
C PRO A 248 -5.99 8.81 25.01
N GLN A 249 -6.78 9.45 24.15
CA GLN A 249 -6.36 10.36 23.07
C GLN A 249 -5.48 9.71 21.98
N GLY A 250 -5.40 8.36 21.95
CA GLY A 250 -4.71 7.64 20.90
C GLY A 250 -5.49 7.64 19.58
N THR A 251 -4.80 7.26 18.50
CA THR A 251 -5.40 7.17 17.16
C THR A 251 -5.35 5.75 16.64
N VAL A 252 -6.49 5.25 16.14
CA VAL A 252 -6.56 3.99 15.38
C VAL A 252 -6.76 4.32 13.91
N VAL A 253 -5.86 3.83 13.05
CA VAL A 253 -5.94 3.98 11.60
C VAL A 253 -6.28 2.63 10.96
N LEU A 254 -7.32 2.60 10.12
CA LEU A 254 -7.76 1.42 9.40
C LEU A 254 -7.28 1.49 7.94
N ILE A 255 -6.48 0.50 7.52
CA ILE A 255 -6.01 0.34 6.13
C ILE A 255 -6.30 -1.06 5.59
N GLY A 256 -6.50 -2.05 6.46
CA GLY A 256 -6.92 -3.40 6.07
C GLY A 256 -8.34 -3.38 5.49
N LEU A 257 -8.51 -3.93 4.29
CA LEU A 257 -9.82 -3.97 3.63
C LEU A 257 -10.66 -5.12 4.19
N THR A 258 -11.88 -4.81 4.61
CA THR A 258 -12.86 -5.81 5.05
C THR A 258 -14.29 -5.35 4.77
N ASN A 259 -15.13 -6.30 4.38
CA ASN A 259 -16.60 -6.10 4.28
C ASN A 259 -17.33 -6.54 5.55
N SER A 260 -16.61 -7.07 6.55
CA SER A 260 -17.20 -7.52 7.80
C SER A 260 -17.60 -6.34 8.68
N LYS A 261 -18.77 -6.46 9.32
CA LYS A 261 -19.22 -5.49 10.31
C LYS A 261 -18.45 -5.67 11.62
N VAL A 262 -18.13 -4.56 12.27
CA VAL A 262 -17.43 -4.51 13.56
C VAL A 262 -18.31 -3.76 14.54
N GLU A 263 -18.52 -4.35 15.74
CA GLU A 263 -19.15 -3.63 16.84
C GLU A 263 -18.13 -2.71 17.51
N ILE A 264 -18.51 -1.46 17.67
CA ILE A 264 -17.71 -0.43 18.35
C ILE A 264 -18.57 0.21 19.40
N SER A 265 -18.07 0.31 20.64
CA SER A 265 -18.72 1.05 21.72
C SER A 265 -18.50 2.56 21.55
N PRO A 266 -19.52 3.35 21.22
CA PRO A 266 -19.36 4.80 21.16
C PRO A 266 -18.96 5.40 22.52
N PHE A 267 -19.42 4.80 23.61
CA PHE A 267 -19.08 5.24 24.98
C PHE A 267 -17.57 5.14 25.23
N ASP A 268 -16.92 4.04 24.82
CA ASP A 268 -15.47 3.86 25.00
C ASP A 268 -14.66 4.86 24.17
N LEU A 269 -15.13 5.17 22.96
CA LEU A 269 -14.49 6.21 22.13
C LEU A 269 -14.56 7.58 22.79
N ILE A 270 -15.74 7.91 23.35
CA ILE A 270 -16.00 9.21 23.99
C ILE A 270 -15.16 9.37 25.25
N VAL A 271 -15.25 8.41 26.20
CA VAL A 271 -14.58 8.54 27.50
C VAL A 271 -13.06 8.45 27.43
N ARG A 272 -12.52 7.84 26.37
CA ARG A 272 -11.09 7.74 26.10
C ARG A 272 -10.60 8.75 25.07
N ASP A 273 -11.50 9.57 24.49
CA ASP A 273 -11.17 10.57 23.45
C ASP A 273 -10.36 9.96 22.27
N ILE A 274 -10.76 8.77 21.81
CA ILE A 274 -10.06 8.02 20.75
C ILE A 274 -10.44 8.56 19.37
N ARG A 275 -9.45 8.71 18.49
CA ARG A 275 -9.66 8.94 17.08
C ARG A 275 -9.67 7.62 16.32
N LEU A 276 -10.74 7.38 15.55
CA LEU A 276 -10.82 6.26 14.61
C LEU A 276 -10.85 6.82 13.19
N GLN A 277 -9.86 6.47 12.38
CA GLN A 277 -9.68 7.05 11.06
C GLN A 277 -9.42 5.99 9.98
N GLY A 278 -10.16 6.05 8.87
CA GLY A 278 -9.84 5.29 7.66
C GLY A 278 -8.69 5.93 6.88
N SER A 279 -7.90 5.10 6.20
CA SER A 279 -6.83 5.55 5.31
C SER A 279 -6.96 4.84 3.97
N LEU A 280 -7.41 5.56 2.95
CA LEU A 280 -7.50 5.07 1.58
C LEU A 280 -6.46 5.81 0.74
N CYS A 281 -5.62 5.06 0.02
CA CYS A 281 -4.67 5.59 -0.96
C CYS A 281 -3.80 6.75 -0.43
N TYR A 282 -3.29 7.60 -1.33
CA TYR A 282 -2.28 8.63 -1.05
C TYR A 282 -2.21 9.63 -2.21
N PRO A 283 -1.80 10.88 -1.97
CA PRO A 283 -1.59 11.85 -3.04
C PRO A 283 -0.31 11.58 -3.82
N THR A 284 -0.28 11.89 -5.12
CA THR A 284 0.93 11.78 -5.97
C THR A 284 2.11 12.58 -5.40
N SER A 285 1.83 13.69 -4.73
CA SER A 285 2.85 14.52 -4.07
C SER A 285 3.67 13.81 -2.99
N LEU A 286 3.24 12.61 -2.55
CA LEU A 286 3.98 11.79 -1.60
C LEU A 286 5.19 11.08 -2.24
N TRP A 287 5.19 10.85 -3.55
CA TRP A 287 6.24 10.09 -4.26
C TRP A 287 7.66 10.57 -3.97
N PRO A 288 7.99 11.89 -4.08
CA PRO A 288 9.35 12.37 -3.78
C PRO A 288 9.83 12.05 -2.37
N ARG A 289 8.91 12.09 -1.38
CA ARG A 289 9.22 11.72 0.00
C ARG A 289 9.53 10.22 0.12
N VAL A 290 8.69 9.37 -0.46
CA VAL A 290 8.91 7.91 -0.45
C VAL A 290 10.19 7.54 -1.18
N PHE A 291 10.48 8.14 -2.34
CA PHE A 291 11.78 7.99 -3.03
C PHE A 291 12.96 8.35 -2.12
N SER A 292 12.85 9.44 -1.37
CA SER A 292 13.89 9.86 -0.44
C SER A 292 14.10 8.86 0.70
N MET A 293 13.00 8.33 1.26
CA MET A 293 13.04 7.34 2.34
C MET A 293 13.68 6.02 1.86
N ILE A 294 13.28 5.54 0.69
CA ILE A 294 13.87 4.32 0.09
C ILE A 294 15.34 4.57 -0.27
N GLY A 295 15.63 5.64 -0.99
CA GLY A 295 16.97 5.95 -1.48
C GLY A 295 17.99 6.32 -0.41
N SER A 296 17.54 6.65 0.81
CA SER A 296 18.40 6.85 1.98
C SER A 296 18.60 5.58 2.83
N GLY A 297 17.92 4.48 2.47
CA GLY A 297 17.93 3.23 3.23
C GLY A 297 17.05 3.24 4.49
N ARG A 298 16.33 4.34 4.77
CA ARG A 298 15.41 4.41 5.92
C ARG A 298 14.15 3.55 5.73
N LEU A 299 13.80 3.25 4.49
CA LEU A 299 12.69 2.38 4.12
C LEU A 299 13.21 1.29 3.18
N PRO A 300 13.82 0.20 3.71
CA PRO A 300 14.49 -0.83 2.93
C PRO A 300 13.47 -1.83 2.34
N VAL A 301 12.67 -1.38 1.38
CA VAL A 301 11.55 -2.14 0.76
C VAL A 301 11.99 -3.42 0.07
N ASP A 302 13.24 -3.47 -0.42
CA ASP A 302 13.81 -4.64 -1.11
C ASP A 302 13.79 -5.92 -0.25
N GLN A 303 13.85 -5.77 1.08
CA GLN A 303 13.83 -6.90 2.01
C GLN A 303 12.52 -7.68 2.00
N LEU A 304 11.46 -7.12 1.44
CA LEU A 304 10.15 -7.75 1.36
C LEU A 304 9.99 -8.63 0.12
N VAL A 305 10.87 -8.48 -0.88
CA VAL A 305 10.78 -9.21 -2.16
C VAL A 305 11.30 -10.63 -1.99
N ASP A 306 10.42 -11.59 -2.24
CA ASP A 306 10.72 -13.03 -2.16
C ASP A 306 11.22 -13.60 -3.49
N ALA A 307 10.70 -13.07 -4.59
CA ALA A 307 11.02 -13.55 -5.93
C ALA A 307 10.71 -12.48 -6.97
N VAL A 308 11.40 -12.59 -8.09
CA VAL A 308 11.06 -11.93 -9.36
C VAL A 308 10.78 -13.06 -10.35
N ILE A 309 9.64 -13.02 -11.00
CA ILE A 309 9.14 -14.05 -11.93
C ILE A 309 8.83 -13.45 -13.28
N SER A 310 8.73 -14.26 -14.33
CA SER A 310 8.24 -13.81 -15.64
C SER A 310 6.71 -13.67 -15.66
N LEU A 311 6.19 -12.98 -16.67
CA LEU A 311 4.74 -12.80 -16.82
C LEU A 311 4.01 -14.14 -17.03
N ASP A 312 4.62 -15.08 -17.74
CA ASP A 312 4.07 -16.43 -17.98
C ASP A 312 3.94 -17.26 -16.69
N GLU A 313 4.70 -16.92 -15.65
CA GLU A 313 4.68 -17.56 -14.34
C GLU A 313 3.74 -16.89 -13.33
N LEU A 314 2.98 -15.86 -13.76
CA LEU A 314 2.16 -15.01 -12.87
C LEU A 314 1.20 -15.81 -12.00
N VAL A 315 0.53 -16.82 -12.57
CA VAL A 315 -0.45 -17.64 -11.83
C VAL A 315 0.28 -18.63 -10.91
N ASP A 316 1.09 -19.50 -11.47
CA ASP A 316 1.65 -20.67 -10.77
C ASP A 316 2.70 -20.30 -9.72
N LYS A 317 3.51 -19.25 -10.00
CA LYS A 317 4.59 -18.81 -9.10
C LYS A 317 4.32 -17.45 -8.43
N GLY A 318 3.28 -16.75 -8.89
CA GLY A 318 2.85 -15.45 -8.34
C GLY A 318 1.63 -15.58 -7.46
N PHE A 319 0.46 -15.74 -8.06
CA PHE A 319 -0.82 -15.70 -7.34
C PHE A 319 -1.02 -16.87 -6.39
N GLU A 320 -0.83 -18.12 -6.85
CA GLU A 320 -1.06 -19.30 -6.02
C GLU A 320 -0.20 -19.34 -4.75
N PRO A 321 1.13 -19.08 -4.79
CA PRO A 321 1.93 -19.03 -3.57
C PRO A 321 1.61 -17.90 -2.61
N LEU A 322 1.05 -16.77 -3.11
CA LEU A 322 0.62 -15.65 -2.26
C LEU A 322 -0.77 -15.86 -1.66
N LEU A 323 -1.60 -16.70 -2.27
CA LEU A 323 -2.91 -17.10 -1.76
C LEU A 323 -2.82 -18.21 -0.70
N ASP A 324 -1.69 -18.90 -0.58
CA ASP A 324 -1.51 -19.95 0.42
C ASP A 324 -1.56 -19.35 1.85
N PRO A 325 -2.58 -19.66 2.67
CA PRO A 325 -2.69 -19.13 4.02
C PRO A 325 -1.55 -19.52 4.95
N SER A 326 -0.90 -20.66 4.67
CA SER A 326 0.28 -21.15 5.39
C SER A 326 1.58 -20.51 4.89
N GLY A 327 1.52 -19.83 3.75
CA GLY A 327 2.65 -19.23 3.06
C GLY A 327 3.31 -18.10 3.85
N THR A 328 4.60 -17.96 3.65
CA THR A 328 5.43 -16.91 4.28
C THR A 328 5.86 -15.83 3.30
N LYS A 329 5.51 -15.97 2.03
CA LYS A 329 5.84 -14.98 1.01
C LYS A 329 5.11 -13.67 1.27
N MET A 330 5.82 -12.56 1.09
CA MET A 330 5.29 -11.21 1.28
C MET A 330 5.08 -10.50 -0.04
N LYS A 331 6.10 -10.49 -0.89
CA LYS A 331 6.04 -9.75 -2.14
C LYS A 331 6.72 -10.53 -3.26
N ILE A 332 6.02 -10.68 -4.36
CA ILE A 332 6.54 -11.21 -5.62
C ILE A 332 6.41 -10.10 -6.67
N LEU A 333 7.47 -9.89 -7.44
CA LEU A 333 7.46 -8.97 -8.57
C LEU A 333 7.43 -9.76 -9.87
N VAL A 334 6.79 -9.19 -10.87
CA VAL A 334 6.74 -9.72 -12.23
C VAL A 334 7.66 -8.88 -13.12
N ASP A 335 8.62 -9.52 -13.77
CA ASP A 335 9.45 -8.90 -14.80
C ASP A 335 8.70 -8.95 -16.15
N LEU A 336 8.43 -7.78 -16.71
CA LEU A 336 7.67 -7.63 -17.95
C LEU A 336 8.56 -7.71 -19.21
N ASN A 337 9.87 -7.92 -19.02
CA ASN A 337 10.86 -8.01 -20.10
C ASN A 337 11.57 -9.39 -20.14
N ALA A 338 11.24 -10.31 -19.19
CA ALA A 338 11.80 -11.66 -19.15
C ALA A 338 11.13 -12.61 -20.15
#